data_a1d78a89c844ebdb9a76a57faf2b8a3e
#
_entry.id   a1d78a89c844ebdb9a76a57faf2b8a3e
#
_cell.length_a   1.000
_cell.length_b   1.000
_cell.length_c   1.000
_cell.angle_alpha   90.00
_cell.angle_beta   90.00
_cell.angle_gamma   90.00
#
_symmetry.space_group_name_H-M   'P 1'
#
loop_
_entity.id
_entity.type
_entity.pdbx_description
1 polymer ?
#
loop_
_entity_poly.entity_id
_entity_poly.type
_entity_poly.pdbx_seq_one_letter_code
_entity_poly.pdbx_strand_id
1 'polypeptide(L)'
;MFNLNVKYLKAGLFVEQAENENAFALSPTDIALKKDTSNFRVLDLRNGIGGAFNSGAMVAYHHKTVGGYNPAKLSIYQDLIENQWYKFPKCMPTANMLNTKYFITGNIANDTIANKEALGNVWFVKGIQYVKDAASVMKALDNFNPKDTAIIEEKDKIASLSTIGHDSLATIQLISNNNDDLLYKSNASKEQLAVFSEIYYAKGWKAYIDNKETPIVKVNYVLRGLVVPAGKHEIKFELKPATVIQSKQASSVASFLIWAMLAFTAFTWFRKQKTTVA
;
A
#
# COMPACT_ATOMS: atom_id res chain seq x y z
N MET A 1 35.20 4.24 -14.55
CA MET A 1 34.29 3.51 -13.60
C MET A 1 35.06 2.70 -12.56
N PHE A 2 36.06 1.93 -12.95
CA PHE A 2 36.82 1.06 -12.01
C PHE A 2 37.46 1.82 -10.84
N ASN A 3 38.10 2.97 -11.10
CA ASN A 3 38.77 3.77 -10.06
C ASN A 3 37.83 4.44 -9.04
N LEU A 4 36.56 4.66 -9.38
CA LEU A 4 35.57 5.19 -8.45
C LEU A 4 35.14 4.13 -7.42
N ASN A 5 34.97 2.89 -7.86
CA ASN A 5 34.57 1.79 -6.98
C ASN A 5 35.65 1.48 -5.93
N VAL A 6 36.92 1.43 -6.33
CA VAL A 6 38.05 1.17 -5.38
C VAL A 6 38.17 2.27 -4.32
N LYS A 7 37.81 3.52 -4.62
CA LYS A 7 37.85 4.63 -3.68
C LYS A 7 36.77 4.55 -2.59
N TYR A 8 35.56 4.05 -2.96
CA TYR A 8 34.40 4.06 -2.07
C TYR A 8 34.02 2.68 -1.50
N LEU A 9 34.43 1.59 -2.15
CA LEU A 9 34.18 0.22 -1.71
C LEU A 9 35.45 -0.34 -1.04
N LYS A 10 35.56 -0.18 0.27
CA LYS A 10 36.63 -0.79 1.07
C LYS A 10 36.31 -2.27 1.30
N ALA A 11 37.34 -3.13 1.40
CA ALA A 11 37.19 -4.57 1.64
C ALA A 11 36.35 -4.89 2.88
N GLY A 12 36.49 -4.10 3.95
CA GLY A 12 35.69 -4.26 5.17
C GLY A 12 34.20 -3.86 5.09
N LEU A 13 33.72 -3.41 3.92
CA LEU A 13 32.29 -3.18 3.66
C LEU A 13 31.59 -4.40 3.08
N PHE A 14 32.35 -5.43 2.68
CA PHE A 14 31.79 -6.68 2.18
C PHE A 14 31.63 -7.64 3.36
N VAL A 15 30.45 -8.24 3.45
CA VAL A 15 30.14 -9.29 4.41
C VAL A 15 30.16 -10.64 3.68
N GLU A 16 30.47 -11.69 4.42
CA GLU A 16 30.39 -13.05 3.89
C GLU A 16 28.95 -13.38 3.52
N GLN A 17 28.78 -14.22 2.47
CA GLN A 17 27.45 -14.62 1.99
C GLN A 17 26.61 -15.23 3.12
N ALA A 18 27.20 -16.09 3.95
CA ALA A 18 26.52 -16.74 5.07
C ALA A 18 26.06 -15.72 6.14
N GLU A 19 26.84 -14.66 6.39
CA GLU A 19 26.45 -13.59 7.30
C GLU A 19 25.25 -12.81 6.76
N ASN A 20 25.27 -12.48 5.47
CA ASN A 20 24.15 -11.82 4.80
C ASN A 20 22.89 -12.68 4.80
N GLU A 21 22.99 -13.98 4.50
CA GLU A 21 21.87 -14.92 4.53
C GLU A 21 21.27 -15.05 5.94
N ASN A 22 22.12 -15.13 6.97
CA ASN A 22 21.70 -15.18 8.38
C ASN A 22 20.96 -13.89 8.82
N ALA A 23 21.36 -12.72 8.32
CA ALA A 23 20.70 -11.47 8.63
C ALA A 23 19.24 -11.42 8.15
N PHE A 24 18.90 -12.18 7.10
CA PHE A 24 17.55 -12.31 6.54
C PHE A 24 16.89 -13.65 6.87
N ALA A 25 17.46 -14.44 7.78
CA ALA A 25 16.84 -15.70 8.17
C ALA A 25 15.51 -15.50 8.90
N LEU A 26 14.57 -16.42 8.67
CA LEU A 26 13.28 -16.42 9.35
C LEU A 26 13.46 -16.72 10.84
N SER A 27 12.93 -15.86 11.70
CA SER A 27 12.80 -16.18 13.12
C SER A 27 11.68 -17.22 13.35
N PRO A 28 11.65 -17.91 14.50
CA PRO A 28 10.53 -18.78 14.86
C PRO A 28 9.17 -18.07 14.85
N THR A 29 9.14 -16.78 15.18
CA THR A 29 7.95 -15.92 15.08
C THR A 29 7.50 -15.78 13.63
N ASP A 30 8.44 -15.50 12.70
CA ASP A 30 8.12 -15.36 11.27
C ASP A 30 7.57 -16.67 10.69
N ILE A 31 8.16 -17.81 11.08
CA ILE A 31 7.69 -19.15 10.67
C ILE A 31 6.27 -19.40 11.19
N ALA A 32 5.97 -19.00 12.43
CA ALA A 32 4.63 -19.15 12.98
C ALA A 32 3.59 -18.29 12.24
N LEU A 33 3.92 -17.03 11.95
CA LEU A 33 3.05 -16.11 11.23
C LEU A 33 2.80 -16.52 9.77
N LYS A 34 3.78 -17.12 9.09
CA LYS A 34 3.63 -17.61 7.71
C LYS A 34 2.66 -18.80 7.56
N LYS A 35 2.23 -19.43 8.66
CA LYS A 35 1.16 -20.44 8.64
C LYS A 35 -0.21 -19.82 8.35
N ASP A 36 -0.40 -18.55 8.65
CA ASP A 36 -1.59 -17.80 8.27
C ASP A 36 -1.43 -17.26 6.85
N THR A 37 -2.14 -17.85 5.90
CA THR A 37 -2.11 -17.50 4.48
C THR A 37 -3.03 -16.34 4.10
N SER A 38 -3.79 -15.78 5.06
CA SER A 38 -4.65 -14.63 4.81
C SER A 38 -3.83 -13.37 4.50
N ASN A 39 -4.44 -12.41 3.82
CA ASN A 39 -3.79 -11.12 3.57
C ASN A 39 -3.99 -10.20 4.77
N PHE A 40 -2.95 -9.98 5.56
CA PHE A 40 -2.94 -9.16 6.77
C PHE A 40 -1.67 -8.31 6.87
N ARG A 41 -1.65 -7.40 7.83
CA ARG A 41 -0.46 -6.63 8.21
C ARG A 41 -0.07 -6.91 9.65
N VAL A 42 1.21 -6.71 9.94
CA VAL A 42 1.79 -6.82 11.28
C VAL A 42 2.28 -5.46 11.77
N LEU A 43 2.37 -5.29 13.09
CA LEU A 43 3.10 -4.21 13.73
C LEU A 43 4.22 -4.84 14.57
N ASP A 44 5.46 -4.50 14.24
CA ASP A 44 6.64 -4.98 14.96
C ASP A 44 6.94 -4.09 16.16
N LEU A 45 6.71 -4.61 17.36
CA LEU A 45 6.90 -3.93 18.63
C LEU A 45 8.17 -4.37 19.38
N ARG A 46 9.04 -5.19 18.76
CA ARG A 46 10.28 -5.68 19.41
C ARG A 46 11.17 -4.55 19.94
N ASN A 47 11.16 -3.41 19.25
CA ASN A 47 11.89 -2.20 19.64
C ASN A 47 10.93 -1.07 20.09
N GLY A 48 9.76 -1.43 20.59
CA GLY A 48 8.71 -0.50 20.98
C GLY A 48 8.07 0.23 19.81
N ILE A 49 7.10 1.11 20.11
CA ILE A 49 6.35 1.83 19.07
C ILE A 49 7.22 2.80 18.26
N GLY A 50 8.19 3.46 18.89
CA GLY A 50 9.14 4.31 18.17
C GLY A 50 10.01 3.52 17.21
N GLY A 51 10.52 2.36 17.62
CA GLY A 51 11.26 1.44 16.76
C GLY A 51 10.45 0.92 15.59
N ALA A 52 9.17 0.64 15.79
CA ALA A 52 8.28 0.16 14.74
C ALA A 52 8.20 1.10 13.51
N PHE A 53 8.38 2.41 13.69
CA PHE A 53 8.25 3.40 12.62
C PHE A 53 9.55 4.13 12.24
N ASN A 54 10.58 4.09 13.09
CA ASN A 54 11.84 4.83 12.91
C ASN A 54 13.06 3.96 12.70
N SER A 55 12.98 2.66 12.94
CA SER A 55 14.05 1.71 12.68
C SER A 55 13.80 0.91 11.40
N GLY A 56 14.81 0.14 10.98
CA GLY A 56 14.83 -0.54 9.70
C GLY A 56 13.59 -1.35 9.33
N ALA A 57 13.42 -1.58 8.05
CA ALA A 57 12.27 -2.26 7.48
C ALA A 57 12.42 -3.79 7.39
N MET A 58 13.25 -4.42 8.26
CA MET A 58 13.54 -5.86 8.21
C MET A 58 12.27 -6.73 8.26
N VAL A 59 11.27 -6.32 9.06
CA VAL A 59 10.00 -7.04 9.12
C VAL A 59 9.28 -7.04 7.76
N ALA A 60 9.45 -5.99 6.94
CA ALA A 60 8.86 -5.90 5.61
C ALA A 60 9.44 -6.90 4.60
N TYR A 61 10.59 -7.48 4.90
CA TYR A 61 11.18 -8.54 4.08
C TYR A 61 10.36 -9.84 4.14
N HIS A 62 9.76 -10.11 5.29
CA HIS A 62 9.00 -11.35 5.53
C HIS A 62 7.49 -11.16 5.57
N HIS A 63 7.00 -9.97 5.97
CA HIS A 63 5.58 -9.71 6.24
C HIS A 63 5.14 -8.35 5.70
N LYS A 64 3.88 -8.23 5.31
CA LYS A 64 3.26 -6.91 5.12
C LYS A 64 3.17 -6.22 6.48
N THR A 65 3.69 -5.02 6.58
CA THR A 65 3.74 -4.29 7.86
C THR A 65 3.09 -2.91 7.74
N VAL A 66 2.55 -2.42 8.85
CA VAL A 66 2.11 -1.02 8.99
C VAL A 66 3.25 -0.10 9.41
N GLY A 67 4.38 -0.66 9.87
CA GLY A 67 5.57 0.06 10.31
C GLY A 67 6.68 0.06 9.27
N GLY A 68 7.90 0.34 9.75
CA GLY A 68 9.12 0.43 8.96
C GLY A 68 9.46 1.87 8.55
N TYR A 69 10.75 2.11 8.33
CA TYR A 69 11.25 3.40 7.86
C TYR A 69 11.37 3.41 6.33
N ASN A 70 10.78 4.43 5.71
CA ASN A 70 10.97 4.73 4.30
C ASN A 70 11.04 6.25 4.12
N PRO A 71 12.13 6.82 3.53
CA PRO A 71 12.25 8.27 3.32
C PRO A 71 11.22 8.81 2.32
N ALA A 72 10.68 7.98 1.42
CA ALA A 72 9.64 8.34 0.46
C ALA A 72 8.21 8.05 0.97
N LYS A 73 7.99 8.10 2.28
CA LYS A 73 6.70 7.88 2.92
C LYS A 73 5.68 8.96 2.52
N LEU A 74 4.42 8.55 2.32
CA LEU A 74 3.34 9.51 2.09
C LEU A 74 3.13 10.39 3.33
N SER A 75 3.01 11.71 3.14
CA SER A 75 2.79 12.66 4.24
C SER A 75 1.56 12.32 5.07
N ILE A 76 0.45 11.95 4.43
CA ILE A 76 -0.77 11.54 5.15
C ILE A 76 -0.56 10.34 6.07
N TYR A 77 0.38 9.43 5.71
CA TYR A 77 0.70 8.30 6.56
C TYR A 77 1.65 8.70 7.71
N GLN A 78 2.56 9.64 7.46
CA GLN A 78 3.39 10.24 8.50
C GLN A 78 2.53 10.96 9.55
N ASP A 79 1.55 11.75 9.11
CA ASP A 79 0.59 12.40 10.01
C ASP A 79 -0.17 11.39 10.88
N LEU A 80 -0.56 10.24 10.29
CA LEU A 80 -1.22 9.16 11.05
C LEU A 80 -0.29 8.54 12.09
N ILE A 81 1.01 8.37 11.77
CA ILE A 81 2.00 7.87 12.73
C ILE A 81 2.11 8.81 13.92
N GLU A 82 2.30 10.10 13.66
CA GLU A 82 2.53 11.10 14.69
C GLU A 82 1.29 11.34 15.58
N ASN A 83 0.10 11.33 14.98
CA ASN A 83 -1.12 11.68 15.67
C ASN A 83 -1.94 10.49 16.17
N GLN A 84 -1.67 9.27 15.69
CA GLN A 84 -2.41 8.06 16.11
C GLN A 84 -1.46 6.99 16.65
N TRP A 85 -0.53 6.48 15.83
CA TRP A 85 0.29 5.34 16.22
C TRP A 85 1.12 5.57 17.47
N TYR A 86 1.65 6.76 17.70
CA TYR A 86 2.39 7.08 18.92
C TYR A 86 1.51 7.12 20.19
N LYS A 87 0.19 7.04 20.04
CA LYS A 87 -0.74 6.83 21.16
C LYS A 87 -0.95 5.35 21.53
N PHE A 88 -0.26 4.43 20.84
CA PHE A 88 -0.43 2.99 21.11
C PHE A 88 -0.25 2.68 22.62
N PRO A 89 -1.14 1.86 23.24
CA PRO A 89 -2.20 1.04 22.63
C PRO A 89 -3.56 1.74 22.46
N LYS A 90 -3.70 3.03 22.77
CA LYS A 90 -4.99 3.75 22.66
C LYS A 90 -5.51 3.88 21.21
N CYS A 91 -4.66 3.72 20.21
CA CYS A 91 -5.01 3.80 18.79
C CYS A 91 -5.51 2.48 18.17
N MET A 92 -6.08 1.57 18.95
CA MET A 92 -6.58 0.29 18.43
C MET A 92 -7.57 0.43 17.26
N PRO A 93 -8.47 1.43 17.21
CA PRO A 93 -9.29 1.65 16.00
C PRO A 93 -8.46 1.83 14.72
N THR A 94 -7.34 2.55 14.80
CA THR A 94 -6.40 2.71 13.68
C THR A 94 -5.73 1.40 13.28
N ALA A 95 -5.31 0.59 14.25
CA ALA A 95 -4.76 -0.75 13.98
C ALA A 95 -5.80 -1.66 13.31
N ASN A 96 -7.05 -1.61 13.78
CA ASN A 96 -8.15 -2.43 13.26
C ASN A 96 -8.47 -2.09 11.80
N MET A 97 -8.60 -0.79 11.46
CA MET A 97 -8.91 -0.34 10.09
C MET A 97 -7.77 -0.58 9.10
N LEU A 98 -6.52 -0.67 9.58
CA LEU A 98 -5.35 -0.98 8.77
C LEU A 98 -5.08 -2.48 8.63
N ASN A 99 -6.02 -3.33 9.10
CA ASN A 99 -5.89 -4.79 9.08
C ASN A 99 -4.60 -5.28 9.77
N THR A 100 -4.25 -4.65 10.90
CA THR A 100 -3.12 -5.07 11.73
C THR A 100 -3.55 -6.29 12.55
N LYS A 101 -3.32 -7.49 12.02
CA LYS A 101 -3.82 -8.75 12.60
C LYS A 101 -2.92 -9.27 13.72
N TYR A 102 -1.62 -8.97 13.66
CA TYR A 102 -0.67 -9.43 14.66
C TYR A 102 0.27 -8.31 15.10
N PHE A 103 0.57 -8.29 16.40
CA PHE A 103 1.64 -7.51 17.01
C PHE A 103 2.80 -8.46 17.33
N ILE A 104 4.00 -8.17 16.80
CA ILE A 104 5.20 -8.97 17.06
C ILE A 104 5.89 -8.36 18.27
N THR A 105 6.12 -9.14 19.32
CA THR A 105 6.73 -8.68 20.59
C THR A 105 8.09 -9.29 20.87
N GLY A 106 8.49 -10.33 20.13
CA GLY A 106 9.78 -11.00 20.27
C GLY A 106 10.08 -11.93 19.10
N ASN A 107 11.07 -12.82 19.28
CA ASN A 107 11.60 -13.67 18.21
C ASN A 107 11.28 -15.18 18.39
N ILE A 108 10.63 -15.58 19.48
CA ILE A 108 10.19 -16.97 19.67
C ILE A 108 8.77 -17.18 19.15
N ALA A 109 8.39 -18.42 18.87
CA ALA A 109 7.17 -18.75 18.13
C ALA A 109 5.86 -18.17 18.73
N ASN A 110 5.82 -17.93 20.04
CA ASN A 110 4.64 -17.41 20.74
C ASN A 110 4.72 -15.91 21.04
N ASP A 111 5.73 -15.21 20.54
CA ASP A 111 5.91 -13.77 20.76
C ASP A 111 5.05 -12.92 19.81
N THR A 112 3.80 -13.32 19.65
CA THR A 112 2.80 -12.59 18.88
C THR A 112 1.51 -12.43 19.65
N ILE A 113 0.92 -11.25 19.52
CA ILE A 113 -0.42 -10.97 20.05
C ILE A 113 -1.37 -10.82 18.86
N ALA A 114 -2.38 -11.70 18.79
CA ALA A 114 -3.39 -11.63 17.75
C ALA A 114 -4.41 -10.52 18.05
N ASN A 115 -4.64 -9.66 17.08
CA ASN A 115 -5.69 -8.65 17.12
C ASN A 115 -6.97 -9.23 16.49
N LYS A 116 -7.92 -9.65 17.34
CA LYS A 116 -9.19 -10.24 16.90
C LYS A 116 -10.16 -9.20 16.30
N GLU A 117 -9.91 -7.91 16.52
CA GLU A 117 -10.72 -6.80 16.04
C GLU A 117 -10.25 -6.24 14.70
N ALA A 118 -9.19 -6.78 14.09
CA ALA A 118 -8.74 -6.40 12.77
C ALA A 118 -9.87 -6.59 11.75
N LEU A 119 -10.18 -5.54 10.96
CA LEU A 119 -11.36 -5.51 10.08
C LEU A 119 -11.16 -6.21 8.73
N GLY A 120 -9.99 -6.81 8.52
CA GLY A 120 -9.67 -7.47 7.26
C GLY A 120 -9.33 -6.47 6.15
N ASN A 121 -9.46 -6.93 4.91
CA ASN A 121 -9.04 -6.16 3.75
C ASN A 121 -10.08 -5.13 3.29
N VAL A 122 -11.36 -5.39 3.59
CA VAL A 122 -12.48 -4.57 3.15
C VAL A 122 -13.73 -4.89 3.97
N TRP A 123 -14.57 -3.88 4.23
CA TRP A 123 -15.87 -4.04 4.90
C TRP A 123 -16.84 -2.94 4.49
N PHE A 124 -18.12 -3.18 4.68
CA PHE A 124 -19.17 -2.17 4.56
C PHE A 124 -19.40 -1.46 5.89
N VAL A 125 -19.55 -0.14 5.86
CA VAL A 125 -19.89 0.66 7.05
C VAL A 125 -21.39 0.92 7.13
N LYS A 126 -21.89 1.17 8.36
CA LYS A 126 -23.31 1.48 8.63
C LYS A 126 -23.62 2.95 8.53
N GLY A 127 -22.62 3.81 8.69
CA GLY A 127 -22.80 5.26 8.71
C GLY A 127 -21.59 6.04 8.22
N ILE A 128 -21.82 7.31 7.90
CA ILE A 128 -20.77 8.26 7.53
C ILE A 128 -20.84 9.44 8.52
N GLN A 129 -19.70 9.83 9.04
CA GLN A 129 -19.51 11.06 9.76
C GLN A 129 -18.79 12.06 8.86
N TYR A 130 -19.49 13.13 8.49
CA TYR A 130 -18.86 14.24 7.78
C TYR A 130 -18.24 15.21 8.77
N VAL A 131 -17.03 15.68 8.50
CA VAL A 131 -16.30 16.63 9.31
C VAL A 131 -15.67 17.71 8.43
N LYS A 132 -15.44 18.88 8.99
CA LYS A 132 -15.07 20.09 8.25
C LYS A 132 -13.77 19.96 7.46
N ASP A 133 -12.73 19.36 8.03
CA ASP A 133 -11.37 19.38 7.50
C ASP A 133 -10.56 18.16 7.96
N ALA A 134 -9.37 18.02 7.41
CA ALA A 134 -8.45 16.90 7.69
C ALA A 134 -8.05 16.81 9.19
N ALA A 135 -7.87 17.94 9.88
CA ALA A 135 -7.56 17.97 11.31
C ALA A 135 -8.73 17.40 12.13
N SER A 136 -9.95 17.74 11.75
CA SER A 136 -11.17 17.19 12.35
C SER A 136 -11.33 15.70 12.10
N VAL A 137 -10.95 15.20 10.90
CA VAL A 137 -10.89 13.74 10.63
C VAL A 137 -9.90 13.09 11.59
N MET A 138 -8.66 13.60 11.69
CA MET A 138 -7.63 13.05 12.56
C MET A 138 -8.06 12.98 14.02
N LYS A 139 -8.69 14.04 14.52
CA LYS A 139 -9.24 14.11 15.89
C LYS A 139 -10.37 13.09 16.10
N ALA A 140 -11.24 12.92 15.11
CA ALA A 140 -12.35 11.99 15.20
C ALA A 140 -11.90 10.52 15.27
N LEU A 141 -10.70 10.19 14.73
CA LEU A 141 -10.11 8.86 14.85
C LEU A 141 -9.81 8.44 16.30
N ASP A 142 -9.73 9.38 17.23
CA ASP A 142 -9.48 9.06 18.65
C ASP A 142 -10.63 8.29 19.30
N ASN A 143 -11.88 8.51 18.84
CA ASN A 143 -13.08 7.97 19.48
C ASN A 143 -14.12 7.50 18.45
N PHE A 144 -13.73 6.67 17.48
CA PHE A 144 -14.68 6.12 16.52
C PHE A 144 -14.61 4.60 16.44
N ASN A 145 -15.68 4.00 15.96
CA ASN A 145 -15.69 2.59 15.62
C ASN A 145 -15.54 2.43 14.09
N PRO A 146 -14.36 2.05 13.59
CA PRO A 146 -14.12 1.94 12.14
C PRO A 146 -14.95 0.84 11.48
N LYS A 147 -15.46 -0.14 12.24
CA LYS A 147 -16.34 -1.19 11.74
C LYS A 147 -17.69 -0.64 11.28
N ASP A 148 -18.20 0.37 11.99
CA ASP A 148 -19.55 0.88 11.77
C ASP A 148 -19.58 2.22 11.04
N THR A 149 -18.52 3.03 11.15
CA THR A 149 -18.51 4.42 10.68
C THR A 149 -17.30 4.73 9.82
N ALA A 150 -17.51 5.38 8.69
CA ALA A 150 -16.47 6.06 7.92
C ALA A 150 -16.48 7.56 8.21
N ILE A 151 -15.29 8.16 8.37
CA ILE A 151 -15.13 9.60 8.55
C ILE A 151 -14.65 10.21 7.24
N ILE A 152 -15.37 11.22 6.74
CA ILE A 152 -15.11 11.87 5.44
C ILE A 152 -15.07 13.38 5.63
N GLU A 153 -14.13 14.04 4.95
CA GLU A 153 -14.11 15.52 4.89
C GLU A 153 -15.32 16.04 4.10
N GLU A 154 -15.92 17.16 4.51
CA GLU A 154 -17.07 17.76 3.80
C GLU A 154 -16.80 18.07 2.33
N LYS A 155 -15.56 18.43 1.97
CA LYS A 155 -15.17 18.65 0.57
C LYS A 155 -15.27 17.43 -0.32
N ASP A 156 -15.15 16.23 0.28
CA ASP A 156 -15.20 14.93 -0.39
C ASP A 156 -16.58 14.27 -0.23
N LYS A 157 -17.62 15.05 0.14
CA LYS A 157 -18.98 14.58 0.39
C LYS A 157 -19.55 13.84 -0.81
N ILE A 158 -20.10 12.66 -0.54
CA ILE A 158 -20.71 11.80 -1.54
C ILE A 158 -22.18 12.17 -1.69
N ALA A 159 -22.50 12.90 -2.77
CA ALA A 159 -23.85 13.39 -3.02
C ALA A 159 -24.89 12.27 -3.23
N SER A 160 -24.48 11.11 -3.77
CA SER A 160 -25.36 9.97 -4.01
C SER A 160 -25.74 9.22 -2.73
N LEU A 161 -24.97 9.34 -1.65
CA LEU A 161 -25.23 8.68 -0.37
C LEU A 161 -25.88 9.64 0.62
N SER A 162 -27.11 10.03 0.38
CA SER A 162 -27.90 10.80 1.36
C SER A 162 -28.31 9.95 2.58
N THR A 163 -28.46 8.66 2.40
CA THR A 163 -28.72 7.66 3.43
C THR A 163 -28.01 6.36 3.05
N ILE A 164 -27.07 5.88 3.88
CA ILE A 164 -26.50 4.57 3.70
C ILE A 164 -27.53 3.52 4.07
N GLY A 165 -27.90 2.68 3.09
CA GLY A 165 -28.66 1.48 3.37
C GLY A 165 -27.79 0.47 4.10
N HIS A 166 -28.10 0.11 5.36
CA HIS A 166 -27.41 -0.99 6.01
C HIS A 166 -28.03 -2.32 5.57
N ASP A 167 -27.20 -3.21 5.03
CA ASP A 167 -27.52 -4.59 4.73
C ASP A 167 -26.60 -5.50 5.56
N SER A 168 -27.17 -6.12 6.60
CA SER A 168 -26.42 -7.00 7.50
C SER A 168 -25.98 -8.32 6.86
N LEU A 169 -26.53 -8.65 5.68
CA LEU A 169 -26.19 -9.85 4.91
C LEU A 169 -25.21 -9.55 3.77
N ALA A 170 -24.88 -8.28 3.58
CA ALA A 170 -23.92 -7.89 2.54
C ALA A 170 -22.55 -8.51 2.81
N THR A 171 -21.93 -8.97 1.74
CA THR A 171 -20.58 -9.56 1.76
C THR A 171 -19.67 -8.81 0.80
N ILE A 172 -18.43 -8.62 1.20
CA ILE A 172 -17.36 -8.11 0.35
C ILE A 172 -16.05 -8.76 0.77
N GLN A 173 -15.26 -9.22 -0.20
CA GLN A 173 -14.02 -9.94 0.10
C GLN A 173 -12.95 -9.70 -0.95
N LEU A 174 -11.68 -9.73 -0.52
CA LEU A 174 -10.52 -9.73 -1.39
C LEU A 174 -10.39 -11.11 -2.07
N ILE A 175 -10.25 -11.11 -3.39
CA ILE A 175 -10.05 -12.31 -4.20
C ILE A 175 -8.56 -12.48 -4.55
N SER A 176 -7.90 -11.40 -4.98
CA SER A 176 -6.47 -11.42 -5.29
C SER A 176 -5.81 -10.09 -4.96
N ASN A 177 -4.53 -10.16 -4.60
CA ASN A 177 -3.68 -9.01 -4.33
C ASN A 177 -2.31 -9.23 -4.97
N ASN A 178 -2.08 -8.56 -6.10
CA ASN A 178 -0.84 -8.58 -6.87
C ASN A 178 -0.06 -7.25 -6.72
N ASN A 179 -0.16 -6.59 -5.55
CA ASN A 179 0.45 -5.32 -5.18
C ASN A 179 -0.11 -4.11 -5.95
N ASP A 180 -0.06 -4.11 -7.27
CA ASP A 180 -0.53 -3.04 -8.18
C ASP A 180 -1.90 -3.35 -8.84
N ASP A 181 -2.44 -4.54 -8.59
CA ASP A 181 -3.74 -5.01 -9.06
C ASP A 181 -4.46 -5.75 -7.92
N LEU A 182 -5.59 -5.22 -7.48
CA LEU A 182 -6.40 -5.76 -6.39
C LEU A 182 -7.79 -6.08 -6.91
N LEU A 183 -8.25 -7.30 -6.67
CA LEU A 183 -9.57 -7.76 -7.08
C LEU A 183 -10.43 -8.12 -5.87
N TYR A 184 -11.65 -7.59 -5.82
CA TYR A 184 -12.64 -7.88 -4.79
C TYR A 184 -13.96 -8.32 -5.44
N LYS A 185 -14.78 -9.05 -4.68
CA LYS A 185 -16.15 -9.36 -5.03
C LYS A 185 -17.09 -8.94 -3.92
N SER A 186 -18.22 -8.37 -4.29
CA SER A 186 -19.27 -7.94 -3.37
C SER A 186 -20.60 -8.55 -3.72
N ASN A 187 -21.49 -8.64 -2.72
CA ASN A 187 -22.90 -8.96 -2.88
C ASN A 187 -23.68 -8.22 -1.79
N ALA A 188 -24.57 -7.32 -2.17
CA ALA A 188 -25.36 -6.51 -1.26
C ALA A 188 -26.76 -6.25 -1.83
N SER A 189 -27.79 -6.20 -0.99
CA SER A 189 -29.16 -5.89 -1.40
C SER A 189 -29.41 -4.39 -1.58
N LYS A 190 -28.49 -3.54 -1.09
CA LYS A 190 -28.57 -2.08 -1.14
C LYS A 190 -27.23 -1.47 -1.49
N GLU A 191 -27.26 -0.25 -2.04
CA GLU A 191 -26.05 0.56 -2.21
C GLU A 191 -25.43 0.86 -0.84
N GLN A 192 -24.10 0.68 -0.73
CA GLN A 192 -23.36 0.86 0.51
C GLN A 192 -21.97 1.46 0.25
N LEU A 193 -21.40 2.07 1.29
CA LEU A 193 -20.00 2.49 1.30
C LEU A 193 -19.11 1.33 1.77
N ALA A 194 -18.23 0.87 0.91
CA ALA A 194 -17.16 -0.06 1.26
C ALA A 194 -15.90 0.71 1.63
N VAL A 195 -15.26 0.31 2.73
CA VAL A 195 -13.96 0.84 3.18
C VAL A 195 -12.91 -0.26 2.99
N PHE A 196 -11.80 0.11 2.35
CA PHE A 196 -10.69 -0.80 2.03
C PHE A 196 -9.48 -0.47 2.90
N SER A 197 -8.86 -1.48 3.50
CA SER A 197 -7.62 -1.33 4.30
C SER A 197 -6.40 -0.94 3.46
N GLU A 198 -6.60 -0.15 2.39
CA GLU A 198 -5.55 0.27 1.47
C GLU A 198 -5.36 1.78 1.54
N ILE A 199 -4.08 2.21 1.52
CA ILE A 199 -3.76 3.64 1.65
C ILE A 199 -4.20 4.39 0.40
N TYR A 200 -4.91 5.49 0.62
CA TYR A 200 -5.35 6.41 -0.42
C TYR A 200 -4.17 7.12 -1.07
N TYR A 201 -4.07 7.03 -2.37
CA TYR A 201 -3.10 7.76 -3.18
C TYR A 201 -3.75 8.22 -4.49
N ALA A 202 -4.13 9.49 -4.54
CA ALA A 202 -4.95 10.06 -5.62
C ALA A 202 -4.28 10.01 -7.01
N LYS A 203 -2.94 10.05 -7.06
CA LYS A 203 -2.18 10.18 -8.31
C LYS A 203 -1.84 8.85 -8.99
N GLY A 204 -2.25 7.73 -8.43
CA GLY A 204 -1.81 6.44 -8.95
C GLY A 204 -2.90 5.41 -9.10
N TRP A 205 -3.80 5.32 -8.14
CA TRP A 205 -4.80 4.27 -8.12
C TRP A 205 -6.07 4.68 -8.86
N LYS A 206 -6.59 3.75 -9.66
CA LYS A 206 -7.91 3.80 -10.26
C LYS A 206 -8.76 2.64 -9.74
N ALA A 207 -10.06 2.87 -9.59
CA ALA A 207 -11.02 1.84 -9.20
C ALA A 207 -12.05 1.62 -10.29
N TYR A 208 -12.46 0.39 -10.45
CA TYR A 208 -13.48 -0.02 -11.42
C TYR A 208 -14.49 -0.93 -10.71
N ILE A 209 -15.77 -0.73 -11.01
CA ILE A 209 -16.85 -1.65 -10.66
C ILE A 209 -17.40 -2.19 -11.97
N ASP A 210 -17.33 -3.50 -12.19
CA ASP A 210 -17.74 -4.17 -13.43
C ASP A 210 -17.14 -3.50 -14.69
N ASN A 211 -15.84 -3.20 -14.63
CA ASN A 211 -15.05 -2.49 -15.65
C ASN A 211 -15.42 -1.00 -15.87
N LYS A 212 -16.33 -0.42 -15.09
CA LYS A 212 -16.66 0.99 -15.15
C LYS A 212 -15.81 1.76 -14.11
N GLU A 213 -15.03 2.75 -14.56
CA GLU A 213 -14.24 3.59 -13.66
C GLU A 213 -15.13 4.30 -12.64
N THR A 214 -14.78 4.17 -11.36
CA THR A 214 -15.54 4.69 -10.22
C THR A 214 -14.62 5.54 -9.34
N PRO A 215 -15.06 6.71 -8.88
CA PRO A 215 -14.23 7.60 -8.07
C PRO A 215 -13.91 6.96 -6.70
N ILE A 216 -12.63 7.02 -6.31
CA ILE A 216 -12.17 6.61 -5.00
C ILE A 216 -12.35 7.78 -4.04
N VAL A 217 -13.02 7.55 -2.91
CA VAL A 217 -13.19 8.55 -1.84
C VAL A 217 -12.14 8.32 -0.77
N LYS A 218 -11.54 9.40 -0.27
CA LYS A 218 -10.65 9.32 0.89
C LYS A 218 -11.50 9.22 2.17
N VAL A 219 -11.31 8.15 2.94
CA VAL A 219 -12.03 7.92 4.20
C VAL A 219 -11.04 7.67 5.34
N ASN A 220 -11.45 7.94 6.58
CA ASN A 220 -10.67 7.68 7.79
C ASN A 220 -9.22 8.22 7.68
N TYR A 221 -9.06 9.41 7.10
CA TYR A 221 -7.81 10.12 6.85
C TYR A 221 -6.90 9.50 5.79
N VAL A 222 -6.73 8.19 5.76
CA VAL A 222 -5.73 7.49 4.92
C VAL A 222 -6.28 6.37 4.05
N LEU A 223 -7.53 5.94 4.22
CA LEU A 223 -8.07 4.77 3.54
C LEU A 223 -8.84 5.12 2.27
N ARG A 224 -9.10 4.10 1.45
CA ARG A 224 -9.94 4.18 0.26
C ARG A 224 -11.37 3.77 0.59
N GLY A 225 -12.33 4.52 0.08
CA GLY A 225 -13.75 4.18 0.08
C GLY A 225 -14.29 4.10 -1.33
N LEU A 226 -15.27 3.22 -1.58
CA LEU A 226 -16.07 3.17 -2.80
C LEU A 226 -17.53 3.04 -2.46
N VAL A 227 -18.38 3.76 -3.21
CA VAL A 227 -19.81 3.50 -3.24
C VAL A 227 -20.06 2.28 -4.13
N VAL A 228 -20.56 1.22 -3.54
CA VAL A 228 -20.83 -0.04 -4.22
C VAL A 228 -22.34 -0.18 -4.40
N PRO A 229 -22.83 -0.31 -5.64
CA PRO A 229 -24.27 -0.47 -5.92
C PRO A 229 -24.84 -1.76 -5.30
N ALA A 230 -26.18 -1.86 -5.26
CA ALA A 230 -26.86 -3.10 -4.93
C ALA A 230 -26.62 -4.15 -6.03
N GLY A 231 -26.39 -5.39 -5.61
CA GLY A 231 -26.14 -6.52 -6.50
C GLY A 231 -24.82 -7.25 -6.20
N LYS A 232 -24.45 -8.11 -7.15
CA LYS A 232 -23.16 -8.78 -7.18
C LYS A 232 -22.22 -8.03 -8.11
N HIS A 233 -21.09 -7.57 -7.61
CA HIS A 233 -20.14 -6.78 -8.38
C HIS A 233 -18.72 -7.31 -8.24
N GLU A 234 -17.95 -7.10 -9.31
CA GLU A 234 -16.50 -7.23 -9.30
C GLU A 234 -15.87 -5.84 -9.17
N ILE A 235 -15.00 -5.67 -8.19
CA ILE A 235 -14.35 -4.40 -7.89
C ILE A 235 -12.85 -4.57 -8.09
N LYS A 236 -12.27 -3.75 -8.97
CA LYS A 236 -10.86 -3.79 -9.29
C LYS A 236 -10.18 -2.47 -8.97
N PHE A 237 -9.01 -2.55 -8.31
CA PHE A 237 -8.10 -1.41 -8.20
C PHE A 237 -6.86 -1.68 -9.02
N GLU A 238 -6.41 -0.69 -9.79
CA GLU A 238 -5.18 -0.74 -10.58
C GLU A 238 -4.29 0.47 -10.30
N LEU A 239 -3.00 0.22 -10.11
CA LEU A 239 -2.00 1.29 -9.99
C LEU A 239 -1.53 1.71 -11.39
N LYS A 240 -2.05 2.83 -11.89
CA LYS A 240 -1.74 3.37 -13.22
C LYS A 240 -1.32 4.85 -13.15
N PRO A 241 -0.17 5.19 -12.56
CA PRO A 241 0.27 6.58 -12.50
C PRO A 241 0.62 7.10 -13.89
N ALA A 242 -0.11 8.12 -14.35
CA ALA A 242 0.02 8.68 -15.70
C ALA A 242 1.45 9.16 -16.01
N THR A 243 2.12 9.74 -15.01
CA THR A 243 3.52 10.20 -15.15
C THR A 243 4.49 9.06 -15.47
N VAL A 244 4.31 7.88 -14.85
CA VAL A 244 5.16 6.71 -15.12
C VAL A 244 4.92 6.18 -16.53
N ILE A 245 3.66 6.14 -16.97
CA ILE A 245 3.30 5.68 -18.32
C ILE A 245 3.88 6.62 -19.36
N GLN A 246 3.72 7.94 -19.19
CA GLN A 246 4.23 8.95 -20.11
C GLN A 246 5.77 8.97 -20.17
N SER A 247 6.44 8.91 -19.02
CA SER A 247 7.90 8.87 -18.98
C SER A 247 8.47 7.60 -19.63
N LYS A 248 7.82 6.44 -19.44
CA LYS A 248 8.19 5.19 -20.12
C LYS A 248 8.07 5.31 -21.64
N GLN A 249 6.98 5.90 -22.12
CA GLN A 249 6.78 6.15 -23.56
C GLN A 249 7.86 7.09 -24.12
N ALA A 250 8.12 8.23 -23.44
CA ALA A 250 9.15 9.18 -23.85
C ALA A 250 10.55 8.53 -23.88
N SER A 251 10.90 7.75 -22.85
CA SER A 251 12.16 7.00 -22.80
C SER A 251 12.29 5.98 -23.93
N SER A 252 11.20 5.29 -24.27
CA SER A 252 11.20 4.30 -25.36
C SER A 252 11.45 4.98 -26.72
N VAL A 253 10.79 6.12 -26.99
CA VAL A 253 11.00 6.91 -28.21
C VAL A 253 12.43 7.43 -28.27
N ALA A 254 12.97 8.00 -27.18
CA ALA A 254 14.35 8.49 -27.15
C ALA A 254 15.37 7.36 -27.41
N SER A 255 15.16 6.19 -26.79
CA SER A 255 16.01 5.01 -27.03
C SER A 255 15.97 4.55 -28.48
N PHE A 256 14.78 4.52 -29.10
CA PHE A 256 14.64 4.18 -30.52
C PHE A 256 15.41 5.15 -31.41
N LEU A 257 15.31 6.47 -31.16
CA LEU A 257 16.05 7.48 -31.92
C LEU A 257 17.56 7.33 -31.78
N ILE A 258 18.08 7.02 -30.59
CA ILE A 258 19.51 6.77 -30.37
C ILE A 258 19.95 5.55 -31.19
N TRP A 259 19.21 4.44 -31.14
CA TRP A 259 19.54 3.24 -31.92
C TRP A 259 19.48 3.50 -33.43
N ALA A 260 18.51 4.27 -33.91
CA ALA A 260 18.40 4.65 -35.31
C ALA A 260 19.61 5.50 -35.77
N MET A 261 20.05 6.47 -34.93
CA MET A 261 21.24 7.26 -35.23
C MET A 261 22.52 6.42 -35.26
N LEU A 262 22.68 5.50 -34.30
CA LEU A 262 23.83 4.57 -34.29
C LEU A 262 23.84 3.67 -35.51
N ALA A 263 22.70 3.12 -35.88
CA ALA A 263 22.58 2.31 -37.11
C ALA A 263 22.90 3.12 -38.39
N PHE A 264 22.40 4.35 -38.46
CA PHE A 264 22.68 5.25 -39.58
C PHE A 264 24.17 5.60 -39.68
N THR A 265 24.81 5.93 -38.55
CA THR A 265 26.27 6.25 -38.55
C THR A 265 27.09 5.02 -38.92
N ALA A 266 26.77 3.83 -38.41
CA ALA A 266 27.41 2.57 -38.78
C ALA A 266 27.23 2.30 -40.29
N PHE A 267 26.02 2.46 -40.82
CA PHE A 267 25.73 2.27 -42.23
C PHE A 267 26.54 3.23 -43.13
N THR A 268 26.60 4.52 -42.79
CA THR A 268 27.36 5.51 -43.54
C THR A 268 28.86 5.25 -43.46
N TRP A 269 29.37 4.79 -42.33
CA TRP A 269 30.76 4.40 -42.14
C TRP A 269 31.13 3.18 -43.02
N PHE A 270 30.34 2.13 -43.05
CA PHE A 270 30.54 0.97 -43.90
C PHE A 270 30.46 1.31 -45.39
N ARG A 271 29.58 2.23 -45.82
CA ARG A 271 29.52 2.69 -47.22
C ARG A 271 30.79 3.43 -47.64
N LYS A 272 31.33 4.30 -46.77
CA LYS A 272 32.57 5.03 -47.03
C LYS A 272 33.77 4.08 -47.21
N GLN A 273 33.87 3.05 -46.39
CA GLN A 273 34.97 2.06 -46.53
C GLN A 273 34.93 1.32 -47.87
N LYS A 274 33.75 0.96 -48.37
CA LYS A 274 33.64 0.30 -49.70
C LYS A 274 34.03 1.19 -50.86
N THR A 275 33.87 2.51 -50.76
CA THR A 275 34.24 3.46 -51.82
C THR A 275 35.74 3.85 -51.83
N THR A 276 36.49 3.55 -50.75
CA THR A 276 37.92 3.86 -50.64
C THR A 276 38.81 2.70 -51.08
N VAL A 277 38.26 1.49 -51.32
CA VAL A 277 38.95 0.29 -51.71
C VAL A 277 38.70 -0.06 -53.18
N ALA A 278 37.91 0.70 -53.92
CA ALA A 278 37.71 0.68 -55.37
C ALA A 278 38.48 1.79 -56.06
#